data_99fe13fa815321b3ac9df99599e94c8b
#
_entry.id   99fe13fa815321b3ac9df99599e94c8b
#
_cell.length_a   1.000
_cell.length_b   1.000
_cell.length_c   1.000
_cell.angle_alpha   90.00
_cell.angle_beta   90.00
_cell.angle_gamma   90.00
#
_symmetry.space_group_name_H-M   'P 1'
#
loop_
_entity.id
_entity.type
_entity.pdbx_description
1 polymer ?
#
loop_
_entity_poly.entity_id
_entity_poly.type
_entity_poly.pdbx_seq_one_letter_code
_entity_poly.pdbx_strand_id
1 'polypeptide(L)'
;MQILFVYSRRVSFVEIDLELLRERWEVREWAQPGRFANPLAVLREVRRADIVFGWFASWHTFWPITFARLLRKPSLLVVGGFDTANVPEIGYGYQQGGTTRRLAQWTIRRASRLIANSHYSKGEVVRNVGVREEKVRVVHHGVPDVFGALPEGDREPVALTVSNVAWLSIERKGLRAFVQAARLAPEVRFVLVGQWLDRSIDLLRELGGDNVEYTGRVSDDELEAWYRRASVYVQASRHEGFGLAVAEAMLAGCIPVVTTAGALPEVVGDVGVQLDRPDPEAIADAVRAVLGAGGEERARARERIREHFPLDVRRAGLVAAVEELLG
;
A
#
# COMPACT_ATOMS: atom_id res chain seq x y z
N MET A 1 -12.41 2.94 26.94
CA MET A 1 -11.50 1.90 26.43
C MET A 1 -10.29 2.57 25.83
N GLN A 2 -9.09 2.03 26.13
CA GLN A 2 -7.81 2.59 25.70
C GLN A 2 -7.09 1.63 24.75
N ILE A 3 -6.76 2.10 23.55
CA ILE A 3 -5.98 1.37 22.54
C ILE A 3 -4.53 1.79 22.62
N LEU A 4 -3.58 0.85 22.66
CA LEU A 4 -2.18 1.11 22.39
C LEU A 4 -1.91 0.90 20.90
N PHE A 5 -1.74 1.99 20.15
CA PHE A 5 -1.48 1.98 18.72
C PHE A 5 0.02 1.98 18.43
N VAL A 6 0.51 0.93 17.80
CA VAL A 6 1.94 0.63 17.64
C VAL A 6 2.34 0.67 16.18
N TYR A 7 3.35 1.48 15.85
CA TYR A 7 3.85 1.62 14.48
C TYR A 7 5.35 2.00 14.44
N SER A 8 6.00 1.82 13.30
CA SER A 8 7.40 2.20 13.10
C SER A 8 7.57 3.58 12.47
N ARG A 9 6.72 3.92 11.51
CA ARG A 9 6.73 5.20 10.79
C ARG A 9 5.31 5.67 10.58
N ARG A 10 5.10 6.98 10.69
CA ARG A 10 3.84 7.62 10.38
C ARG A 10 3.78 7.84 8.86
N VAL A 11 2.98 7.01 8.19
CA VAL A 11 2.70 7.08 6.76
C VAL A 11 1.19 7.19 6.58
N SER A 12 0.71 7.66 5.43
CA SER A 12 -0.70 8.03 5.20
C SER A 12 -1.71 6.97 5.70
N PHE A 13 -1.54 5.72 5.35
CA PHE A 13 -2.47 4.66 5.76
C PHE A 13 -2.40 4.32 7.27
N VAL A 14 -1.27 4.53 7.94
CA VAL A 14 -1.15 4.42 9.40
C VAL A 14 -1.87 5.57 10.08
N GLU A 15 -1.73 6.77 9.53
CA GLU A 15 -2.38 7.98 10.04
C GLU A 15 -3.89 7.90 9.90
N ILE A 16 -4.39 7.46 8.74
CA ILE A 16 -5.83 7.21 8.52
C ILE A 16 -6.39 6.26 9.58
N ASP A 17 -5.77 5.12 9.83
CA ASP A 17 -6.25 4.17 10.84
C ASP A 17 -6.22 4.76 12.26
N LEU A 18 -5.17 5.52 12.57
CA LEU A 18 -5.05 6.19 13.86
C LEU A 18 -6.19 7.20 14.08
N GLU A 19 -6.51 8.00 13.08
CA GLU A 19 -7.60 8.98 13.13
C GLU A 19 -8.96 8.29 13.26
N LEU A 20 -9.23 7.28 12.43
CA LEU A 20 -10.47 6.50 12.48
C LEU A 20 -10.70 5.84 13.84
N LEU A 21 -9.64 5.33 14.48
CA LEU A 21 -9.75 4.74 15.81
C LEU A 21 -9.98 5.81 16.90
N ARG A 22 -9.41 7.01 16.74
CA ARG A 22 -9.60 8.15 17.66
C ARG A 22 -11.02 8.71 17.66
N GLU A 23 -11.76 8.55 16.59
CA GLU A 23 -13.17 8.96 16.54
C GLU A 23 -14.03 8.26 17.61
N ARG A 24 -13.61 7.06 18.05
CA ARG A 24 -14.43 6.21 18.95
C ARG A 24 -13.75 5.86 20.27
N TRP A 25 -12.41 5.83 20.33
CA TRP A 25 -11.66 5.35 21.49
C TRP A 25 -10.52 6.29 21.87
N GLU A 26 -10.10 6.19 23.12
CA GLU A 26 -8.87 6.80 23.54
C GLU A 26 -7.67 6.02 22.98
N VAL A 27 -6.85 6.66 22.14
CA VAL A 27 -5.72 6.02 21.45
C VAL A 27 -4.40 6.62 21.95
N ARG A 28 -3.57 5.77 22.52
CA ARG A 28 -2.19 6.11 22.90
C ARG A 28 -1.24 5.55 21.84
N GLU A 29 -0.29 6.37 21.43
CA GLU A 29 0.67 6.01 20.40
C GLU A 29 1.96 5.45 21.00
N TRP A 30 2.49 4.40 20.37
CA TRP A 30 3.85 3.90 20.55
C TRP A 30 4.55 3.87 19.20
N ALA A 31 5.31 4.94 18.90
CA ALA A 31 6.14 5.04 17.70
C ALA A 31 7.53 4.47 18.00
N GLN A 32 7.95 3.46 17.23
CA GLN A 32 9.28 2.87 17.39
C GLN A 32 9.97 2.73 16.03
N PRO A 33 10.73 3.74 15.58
CA PRO A 33 11.41 3.71 14.28
C PRO A 33 12.61 2.76 14.23
N GLY A 34 13.19 2.40 15.38
CA GLY A 34 14.37 1.55 15.50
C GLY A 34 14.07 0.12 15.96
N ARG A 35 15.13 -0.71 15.94
CA ARG A 35 15.05 -2.11 16.39
C ARG A 35 14.92 -2.27 17.91
N PHE A 36 15.42 -1.32 18.66
CA PHE A 36 15.52 -1.42 20.11
C PHE A 36 14.45 -0.60 20.80
N ALA A 37 13.75 -1.22 21.71
CA ALA A 37 12.85 -0.56 22.66
C ALA A 37 13.26 -0.95 24.08
N ASN A 38 12.96 -0.09 25.04
CA ASN A 38 13.03 -0.47 26.44
C ASN A 38 11.84 -1.40 26.77
N PRO A 39 12.05 -2.71 27.04
CA PRO A 39 10.95 -3.65 27.26
C PRO A 39 10.08 -3.26 28.48
N LEU A 40 10.65 -2.65 29.52
CA LEU A 40 9.90 -2.22 30.70
C LEU A 40 8.96 -1.05 30.38
N ALA A 41 9.41 -0.13 29.50
CA ALA A 41 8.55 0.96 29.04
C ALA A 41 7.39 0.41 28.21
N VAL A 42 7.66 -0.51 27.25
CA VAL A 42 6.61 -1.19 26.47
C VAL A 42 5.63 -1.92 27.38
N LEU A 43 6.13 -2.69 28.36
CA LEU A 43 5.30 -3.44 29.29
C LEU A 43 4.36 -2.50 30.09
N ARG A 44 4.88 -1.33 30.51
CA ARG A 44 4.06 -0.32 31.20
C ARG A 44 2.92 0.19 30.32
N GLU A 45 3.20 0.50 29.05
CA GLU A 45 2.16 0.97 28.12
C GLU A 45 1.13 -0.13 27.81
N VAL A 46 1.58 -1.35 27.58
CA VAL A 46 0.65 -2.49 27.36
C VAL A 46 -0.23 -2.76 28.58
N ARG A 47 0.32 -2.62 29.83
CA ARG A 47 -0.50 -2.78 31.06
C ARG A 47 -1.64 -1.78 31.15
N ARG A 48 -1.45 -0.57 30.65
CA ARG A 48 -2.44 0.52 30.71
C ARG A 48 -3.52 0.40 29.62
N ALA A 49 -3.20 -0.22 28.48
CA ALA A 49 -4.12 -0.39 27.39
C ALA A 49 -5.09 -1.57 27.62
N ASP A 50 -6.28 -1.48 27.05
CA ASP A 50 -7.25 -2.59 27.00
C ASP A 50 -6.96 -3.52 25.82
N ILE A 51 -6.48 -2.97 24.71
CA ILE A 51 -6.11 -3.69 23.47
C ILE A 51 -4.82 -3.11 22.87
N VAL A 52 -4.03 -3.96 22.22
CA VAL A 52 -2.87 -3.55 21.42
C VAL A 52 -3.25 -3.62 19.94
N PHE A 53 -3.11 -2.52 19.23
CA PHE A 53 -3.29 -2.43 17.77
C PHE A 53 -1.92 -2.14 17.13
N GLY A 54 -1.43 -3.05 16.30
CA GLY A 54 -0.11 -2.93 15.68
C GLY A 54 -0.16 -2.90 14.16
N TRP A 55 0.72 -2.11 13.54
CA TRP A 55 0.95 -2.09 12.10
C TRP A 55 2.22 -2.85 11.75
N PHE A 56 2.11 -3.87 10.92
CA PHE A 56 3.14 -4.79 10.43
C PHE A 56 3.85 -5.62 11.53
N ALA A 57 4.15 -6.86 11.18
CA ALA A 57 4.92 -7.77 12.03
C ALA A 57 6.43 -7.51 11.89
N SER A 58 6.97 -6.68 12.77
CA SER A 58 8.39 -6.34 12.77
C SER A 58 8.88 -6.08 14.21
N TRP A 59 10.09 -5.55 14.37
CA TRP A 59 10.73 -5.29 15.67
C TRP A 59 9.88 -4.43 16.60
N HIS A 60 9.16 -3.44 16.07
CA HIS A 60 8.35 -2.53 16.87
C HIS A 60 7.09 -3.18 17.46
N THR A 61 6.51 -4.21 16.81
CA THR A 61 5.32 -4.91 17.28
C THR A 61 5.65 -6.16 18.09
N PHE A 62 6.89 -6.62 18.08
CA PHE A 62 7.32 -7.85 18.78
C PHE A 62 7.04 -7.79 20.29
N TRP A 63 7.57 -6.81 20.99
CA TRP A 63 7.35 -6.68 22.43
C TRP A 63 5.91 -6.35 22.81
N PRO A 64 5.23 -5.39 22.15
CA PRO A 64 3.82 -5.11 22.43
C PRO A 64 2.92 -6.34 22.31
N ILE A 65 3.03 -7.11 21.23
CA ILE A 65 2.24 -8.34 21.02
C ILE A 65 2.64 -9.43 22.04
N THR A 66 3.92 -9.56 22.34
CA THR A 66 4.40 -10.50 23.35
C THR A 66 3.79 -10.22 24.71
N PHE A 67 3.86 -8.96 25.15
CA PHE A 67 3.33 -8.58 26.47
C PHE A 67 1.81 -8.60 26.50
N ALA A 68 1.12 -8.25 25.41
CA ALA A 68 -0.33 -8.43 25.31
C ALA A 68 -0.70 -9.89 25.54
N ARG A 69 -0.01 -10.83 24.87
CA ARG A 69 -0.25 -12.27 25.05
C ARG A 69 0.00 -12.75 26.47
N LEU A 70 1.11 -12.30 27.10
CA LEU A 70 1.46 -12.68 28.48
C LEU A 70 0.45 -12.14 29.50
N LEU A 71 -0.06 -10.93 29.28
CA LEU A 71 -1.04 -10.29 30.14
C LEU A 71 -2.49 -10.69 29.81
N ARG A 72 -2.70 -11.60 28.86
CA ARG A 72 -4.02 -12.04 28.37
C ARG A 72 -4.86 -10.88 27.83
N LYS A 73 -4.22 -9.85 27.28
CA LYS A 73 -4.90 -8.74 26.62
C LYS A 73 -5.10 -9.04 25.12
N PRO A 74 -6.21 -8.61 24.54
CA PRO A 74 -6.44 -8.76 23.12
C PRO A 74 -5.43 -7.95 22.32
N SER A 75 -5.11 -8.44 21.11
CA SER A 75 -4.21 -7.75 20.19
C SER A 75 -4.64 -7.95 18.76
N LEU A 76 -4.60 -6.87 18.00
CA LEU A 76 -4.94 -6.79 16.59
C LEU A 76 -3.69 -6.35 15.82
N LEU A 77 -3.34 -7.07 14.77
CA LEU A 77 -2.15 -6.79 13.99
C LEU A 77 -2.52 -6.67 12.51
N VAL A 78 -2.28 -5.49 11.94
CA VAL A 78 -2.42 -5.29 10.50
C VAL A 78 -1.20 -5.86 9.79
N VAL A 79 -1.42 -6.71 8.80
CA VAL A 79 -0.40 -7.42 8.02
C VAL A 79 -0.67 -7.26 6.52
N GLY A 80 0.35 -7.35 5.70
CA GLY A 80 0.18 -7.31 4.25
C GLY A 80 1.18 -6.37 3.57
N GLY A 81 2.35 -6.89 3.34
CA GLY A 81 3.45 -6.23 2.69
C GLY A 81 4.72 -7.03 2.92
N PHE A 82 5.82 -6.36 3.25
CA PHE A 82 7.12 -7.02 3.45
C PHE A 82 7.12 -8.04 4.60
N ASP A 83 6.23 -7.91 5.56
CA ASP A 83 6.12 -8.80 6.73
C ASP A 83 5.55 -10.18 6.38
N THR A 84 4.70 -10.28 5.36
CA THR A 84 4.06 -11.52 4.89
C THR A 84 4.60 -12.03 3.55
N ALA A 85 5.25 -11.16 2.78
CA ALA A 85 5.73 -11.46 1.44
C ALA A 85 6.90 -12.45 1.43
N ASN A 86 6.92 -13.29 0.38
CA ASN A 86 8.00 -14.18 0.02
C ASN A 86 8.17 -14.16 -1.51
N VAL A 87 8.95 -13.21 -2.00
CA VAL A 87 9.19 -12.98 -3.43
C VAL A 87 10.69 -13.02 -3.71
N PRO A 88 11.28 -14.25 -3.77
CA PRO A 88 12.73 -14.43 -3.88
C PRO A 88 13.31 -13.87 -5.17
N GLU A 89 12.54 -13.81 -6.26
CA GLU A 89 12.96 -13.33 -7.57
C GLU A 89 13.41 -11.86 -7.55
N ILE A 90 12.90 -11.07 -6.59
CA ILE A 90 13.26 -9.68 -6.40
C ILE A 90 13.84 -9.40 -5.00
N GLY A 91 14.16 -10.45 -4.23
CA GLY A 91 14.70 -10.30 -2.88
C GLY A 91 13.74 -9.61 -1.89
N TYR A 92 12.41 -9.70 -2.10
CA TYR A 92 11.42 -8.96 -1.31
C TYR A 92 10.65 -9.85 -0.33
N GLY A 93 10.54 -9.38 0.91
CA GLY A 93 9.72 -9.98 1.95
C GLY A 93 10.50 -10.66 3.07
N TYR A 94 9.94 -10.59 4.28
CA TYR A 94 10.56 -11.21 5.47
C TYR A 94 10.44 -12.73 5.47
N GLN A 95 9.55 -13.31 4.66
CA GLN A 95 9.31 -14.76 4.68
C GLN A 95 10.37 -15.56 3.91
N GLN A 96 11.35 -14.90 3.31
CA GLN A 96 12.49 -15.57 2.65
C GLN A 96 13.43 -16.29 3.63
N GLY A 97 13.56 -15.83 4.88
CA GLY A 97 14.41 -16.49 5.87
C GLY A 97 14.98 -15.58 6.95
N GLY A 98 15.91 -16.13 7.72
CA GLY A 98 16.66 -15.40 8.73
C GLY A 98 15.88 -15.05 10.01
N THR A 99 16.46 -14.13 10.79
CA THR A 99 15.91 -13.68 12.07
C THR A 99 14.63 -12.86 11.90
N THR A 100 14.52 -12.07 10.84
CA THR A 100 13.34 -11.29 10.52
C THR A 100 12.13 -12.17 10.26
N ARG A 101 12.28 -13.26 9.50
CA ARG A 101 11.22 -14.26 9.30
C ARG A 101 10.75 -14.85 10.64
N ARG A 102 11.67 -15.31 11.48
CA ARG A 102 11.33 -15.91 12.77
C ARG A 102 10.57 -14.94 13.67
N LEU A 103 11.02 -13.70 13.72
CA LEU A 103 10.39 -12.64 14.50
C LEU A 103 8.99 -12.30 13.95
N ALA A 104 8.86 -12.08 12.64
CA ALA A 104 7.57 -11.79 12.01
C ALA A 104 6.57 -12.93 12.23
N GLN A 105 6.97 -14.18 11.96
CA GLN A 105 6.12 -15.34 12.19
C GLN A 105 5.71 -15.49 13.66
N TRP A 106 6.65 -15.26 14.58
CA TRP A 106 6.37 -15.32 16.01
C TRP A 106 5.33 -14.27 16.41
N THR A 107 5.46 -13.03 15.93
CA THR A 107 4.54 -11.92 16.20
C THR A 107 3.16 -12.19 15.60
N ILE A 108 3.09 -12.57 14.32
CA ILE A 108 1.84 -12.88 13.61
C ILE A 108 1.07 -14.02 14.27
N ARG A 109 1.76 -15.10 14.64
CA ARG A 109 1.12 -16.25 15.28
C ARG A 109 0.57 -15.95 16.66
N ARG A 110 1.11 -14.95 17.38
CA ARG A 110 0.71 -14.58 18.75
C ARG A 110 -0.31 -13.48 18.87
N ALA A 111 -0.47 -12.66 17.85
CA ALA A 111 -1.57 -11.69 17.80
C ALA A 111 -2.91 -12.42 17.94
N SER A 112 -3.90 -11.81 18.60
CA SER A 112 -5.23 -12.42 18.80
C SER A 112 -5.98 -12.54 17.48
N ARG A 113 -5.98 -11.47 16.68
CA ARG A 113 -6.54 -11.39 15.32
C ARG A 113 -5.59 -10.65 14.40
N LEU A 114 -5.76 -10.90 13.11
CA LEU A 114 -5.01 -10.24 12.04
C LEU A 114 -5.99 -9.49 11.13
N ILE A 115 -5.57 -8.32 10.66
CA ILE A 115 -6.20 -7.61 9.55
C ILE A 115 -5.28 -7.70 8.34
N ALA A 116 -5.79 -8.18 7.22
CA ALA A 116 -5.14 -8.10 5.92
C ALA A 116 -5.80 -7.01 5.07
N ASN A 117 -5.00 -6.26 4.32
CA ASN A 117 -5.49 -5.13 3.52
C ASN A 117 -6.14 -5.55 2.20
N SER A 118 -6.05 -6.84 1.85
CA SER A 118 -6.62 -7.44 0.63
C SER A 118 -6.81 -8.94 0.81
N HIS A 119 -7.60 -9.56 -0.05
CA HIS A 119 -7.70 -11.03 -0.11
C HIS A 119 -6.37 -11.66 -0.51
N TYR A 120 -5.61 -11.00 -1.39
CA TYR A 120 -4.25 -11.43 -1.73
C TYR A 120 -3.34 -11.48 -0.49
N SER A 121 -3.28 -10.41 0.29
CA SER A 121 -2.48 -10.35 1.52
C SER A 121 -2.95 -11.36 2.58
N LYS A 122 -4.26 -11.62 2.69
CA LYS A 122 -4.79 -12.71 3.50
C LYS A 122 -4.24 -14.06 3.03
N GLY A 123 -4.29 -14.34 1.73
CA GLY A 123 -3.72 -15.55 1.15
C GLY A 123 -2.22 -15.69 1.42
N GLU A 124 -1.45 -14.59 1.35
CA GLU A 124 -0.02 -14.59 1.65
C GLU A 124 0.28 -14.98 3.10
N VAL A 125 -0.37 -14.35 4.06
CA VAL A 125 -0.10 -14.64 5.48
C VAL A 125 -0.52 -16.07 5.84
N VAL A 126 -1.59 -16.58 5.27
CA VAL A 126 -2.01 -17.98 5.46
C VAL A 126 -0.95 -18.93 4.89
N ARG A 127 -0.54 -18.74 3.65
CA ARG A 127 0.44 -19.62 2.97
C ARG A 127 1.85 -19.52 3.57
N ASN A 128 2.35 -18.29 3.77
CA ASN A 128 3.76 -18.07 4.10
C ASN A 128 4.05 -18.17 5.60
N VAL A 129 3.05 -17.92 6.46
CA VAL A 129 3.21 -17.96 7.92
C VAL A 129 2.53 -19.19 8.54
N GLY A 130 1.53 -19.77 7.87
CA GLY A 130 0.80 -20.94 8.35
C GLY A 130 -0.13 -20.63 9.51
N VAL A 131 -0.84 -19.50 9.44
CA VAL A 131 -1.93 -19.18 10.38
C VAL A 131 -3.27 -19.70 9.84
N ARG A 132 -4.21 -19.97 10.74
CA ARG A 132 -5.57 -20.36 10.35
C ARG A 132 -6.28 -19.20 9.67
N GLU A 133 -7.05 -19.48 8.64
CA GLU A 133 -7.74 -18.47 7.83
C GLU A 133 -8.71 -17.62 8.64
N GLU A 134 -9.42 -18.24 9.60
CA GLU A 134 -10.41 -17.57 10.46
C GLU A 134 -9.77 -16.52 11.39
N LYS A 135 -8.45 -16.59 11.58
CA LYS A 135 -7.70 -15.61 12.33
C LYS A 135 -7.53 -14.30 11.58
N VAL A 136 -7.69 -14.31 10.25
CA VAL A 136 -7.38 -13.20 9.35
C VAL A 136 -8.67 -12.62 8.78
N ARG A 137 -9.00 -11.40 9.18
CA ARG A 137 -10.07 -10.61 8.60
C ARG A 137 -9.52 -9.74 7.47
N VAL A 138 -10.21 -9.68 6.34
CA VAL A 138 -9.91 -8.69 5.30
C VAL A 138 -10.64 -7.40 5.64
N VAL A 139 -9.87 -6.32 5.74
CA VAL A 139 -10.37 -4.95 5.84
C VAL A 139 -9.53 -4.13 4.87
N HIS A 140 -10.10 -3.83 3.71
CA HIS A 140 -9.40 -3.07 2.68
C HIS A 140 -8.98 -1.69 3.18
N HIS A 141 -7.96 -1.10 2.55
CA HIS A 141 -7.69 0.31 2.79
C HIS A 141 -8.90 1.17 2.38
N GLY A 142 -9.19 2.18 3.17
CA GLY A 142 -10.06 3.27 2.76
C GLY A 142 -9.25 4.33 2.02
N VAL A 143 -9.76 4.81 0.90
CA VAL A 143 -9.11 5.84 0.09
C VAL A 143 -9.91 7.12 0.20
N PRO A 144 -9.37 8.19 0.84
CA PRO A 144 -10.06 9.47 0.94
C PRO A 144 -10.27 10.09 -0.45
N ASP A 145 -11.51 10.46 -0.76
CA ASP A 145 -11.81 11.18 -2.01
C ASP A 145 -11.58 12.69 -1.82
N VAL A 146 -10.36 13.13 -2.05
CA VAL A 146 -9.94 14.52 -1.96
C VAL A 146 -10.14 15.30 -3.27
N PHE A 147 -10.52 14.60 -4.36
CA PHE A 147 -10.49 15.19 -5.69
C PHE A 147 -11.73 16.01 -6.07
N GLY A 148 -12.84 15.90 -5.35
CA GLY A 148 -14.09 16.60 -5.74
C GLY A 148 -14.61 16.15 -7.12
N ALA A 149 -15.18 17.05 -7.92
CA ALA A 149 -15.64 16.72 -9.27
C ALA A 149 -14.46 16.45 -10.23
N LEU A 150 -14.64 15.51 -11.15
CA LEU A 150 -13.65 15.32 -12.22
C LEU A 150 -13.66 16.53 -13.15
N PRO A 151 -12.48 16.98 -13.64
CA PRO A 151 -12.41 18.03 -14.63
C PRO A 151 -13.07 17.56 -15.94
N GLU A 152 -13.82 18.47 -16.55
CA GLU A 152 -14.37 18.25 -17.89
C GLU A 152 -13.28 18.43 -18.96
N GLY A 153 -13.44 17.74 -20.10
CA GLY A 153 -12.54 17.83 -21.24
C GLY A 153 -11.40 16.82 -21.24
N ASP A 154 -10.50 16.99 -22.20
CA ASP A 154 -9.37 16.12 -22.41
C ASP A 154 -8.27 16.37 -21.38
N ARG A 155 -7.61 15.29 -20.99
CA ARG A 155 -6.45 15.36 -20.09
C ARG A 155 -5.15 15.40 -20.89
N GLU A 156 -4.07 15.79 -20.22
CA GLU A 156 -2.75 15.72 -20.82
C GLU A 156 -2.38 14.26 -21.16
N PRO A 157 -1.69 14.02 -22.29
CA PRO A 157 -1.21 12.69 -22.66
C PRO A 157 -0.03 12.28 -21.76
N VAL A 158 -0.32 12.14 -20.47
CA VAL A 158 0.62 11.81 -19.41
C VAL A 158 0.33 10.42 -18.87
N ALA A 159 1.37 9.57 -18.87
CA ALA A 159 1.45 8.32 -18.14
C ALA A 159 2.20 8.57 -16.82
N LEU A 160 1.48 8.47 -15.70
CA LEU A 160 1.99 8.77 -14.35
C LEU A 160 2.31 7.48 -13.59
N THR A 161 3.39 7.48 -12.84
CA THR A 161 3.64 6.52 -11.75
C THR A 161 4.11 7.24 -10.49
N VAL A 162 3.69 6.76 -9.32
CA VAL A 162 4.06 7.35 -8.02
C VAL A 162 4.77 6.31 -7.17
N SER A 163 6.05 6.53 -6.91
CA SER A 163 6.86 5.64 -6.09
C SER A 163 8.16 6.29 -5.64
N ASN A 164 8.53 6.11 -4.38
CA ASN A 164 9.88 6.40 -3.96
C ASN A 164 10.89 5.54 -4.74
N VAL A 165 11.99 6.15 -5.19
CA VAL A 165 13.05 5.50 -5.96
C VAL A 165 14.14 5.02 -5.03
N ALA A 166 14.34 3.71 -4.99
CA ALA A 166 15.41 3.02 -4.29
C ALA A 166 15.69 1.69 -4.99
N TRP A 167 16.87 1.12 -4.84
CA TRP A 167 17.24 -0.16 -5.47
C TRP A 167 16.17 -1.25 -5.26
N LEU A 168 15.62 -1.36 -4.05
CA LEU A 168 14.56 -2.33 -3.74
C LEU A 168 13.25 -2.04 -4.46
N SER A 169 12.94 -0.78 -4.78
CA SER A 169 11.69 -0.40 -5.44
C SER A 169 11.75 -0.49 -6.96
N ILE A 170 12.92 -0.41 -7.58
CA ILE A 170 13.07 -0.47 -9.05
C ILE A 170 12.39 -1.70 -9.62
N GLU A 171 12.75 -2.89 -9.16
CA GLU A 171 12.19 -4.13 -9.67
C GLU A 171 10.80 -4.41 -9.08
N ARG A 172 10.64 -4.17 -7.77
CA ARG A 172 9.37 -4.43 -7.09
C ARG A 172 8.21 -3.60 -7.64
N LYS A 173 8.45 -2.32 -7.93
CA LYS A 173 7.44 -1.38 -8.47
C LYS A 173 7.44 -1.31 -10.00
N GLY A 174 8.34 -2.06 -10.67
CA GLY A 174 8.44 -2.08 -12.12
C GLY A 174 8.90 -0.77 -12.72
N LEU A 175 9.65 0.05 -11.96
CA LEU A 175 10.08 1.38 -12.42
C LEU A 175 11.03 1.28 -13.62
N ARG A 176 11.84 0.22 -13.71
CA ARG A 176 12.68 -0.06 -14.88
C ARG A 176 11.82 -0.20 -16.14
N ALA A 177 10.81 -1.06 -16.10
CA ALA A 177 9.94 -1.28 -17.24
C ALA A 177 9.14 -0.03 -17.62
N PHE A 178 8.70 0.76 -16.64
CA PHE A 178 8.02 2.03 -16.85
C PHE A 178 8.88 3.02 -17.65
N VAL A 179 10.14 3.27 -17.24
CA VAL A 179 10.98 4.23 -17.95
C VAL A 179 11.46 3.71 -19.31
N GLN A 180 11.62 2.41 -19.47
CA GLN A 180 11.93 1.81 -20.77
C GLN A 180 10.75 1.89 -21.74
N ALA A 181 9.49 1.75 -21.25
CA ALA A 181 8.29 1.93 -22.04
C ALA A 181 8.18 3.34 -22.63
N ALA A 182 8.71 4.37 -21.95
CA ALA A 182 8.73 5.73 -22.45
C ALA A 182 9.50 5.87 -23.79
N ARG A 183 10.62 5.16 -23.95
CA ARG A 183 11.36 5.15 -25.24
C ARG A 183 10.54 4.57 -26.39
N LEU A 184 9.61 3.67 -26.07
CA LEU A 184 8.75 3.00 -27.05
C LEU A 184 7.51 3.82 -27.39
N ALA A 185 7.17 4.83 -26.57
CA ALA A 185 6.03 5.73 -26.76
C ALA A 185 6.47 7.20 -26.66
N PRO A 186 7.30 7.71 -27.60
CA PRO A 186 7.88 9.05 -27.53
C PRO A 186 6.84 10.18 -27.60
N GLU A 187 5.66 9.91 -28.09
CA GLU A 187 4.52 10.83 -28.16
C GLU A 187 3.81 11.02 -26.80
N VAL A 188 4.10 10.18 -25.81
CA VAL A 188 3.51 10.24 -24.47
C VAL A 188 4.53 10.79 -23.49
N ARG A 189 4.15 11.70 -22.63
CA ARG A 189 4.97 12.15 -21.50
C ARG A 189 4.83 11.16 -20.34
N PHE A 190 5.95 10.57 -19.92
CA PHE A 190 6.01 9.71 -18.75
C PHE A 190 6.48 10.51 -17.55
N VAL A 191 5.80 10.39 -16.41
CA VAL A 191 6.11 11.13 -15.19
C VAL A 191 6.27 10.17 -14.01
N LEU A 192 7.44 10.21 -13.36
CA LEU A 192 7.73 9.48 -12.16
C LEU A 192 7.79 10.46 -10.98
N VAL A 193 6.78 10.39 -10.13
CA VAL A 193 6.71 11.20 -8.89
C VAL A 193 7.19 10.36 -7.71
N GLY A 194 8.13 10.90 -6.93
CA GLY A 194 8.56 10.29 -5.68
C GLY A 194 9.99 10.60 -5.29
N GLN A 195 10.25 10.53 -4.00
CA GLN A 195 11.55 10.86 -3.42
C GLN A 195 12.64 9.87 -3.88
N TRP A 196 13.82 10.38 -4.20
CA TRP A 196 15.02 9.59 -4.46
C TRP A 196 15.72 9.28 -3.15
N LEU A 197 15.73 8.00 -2.76
CA LEU A 197 16.29 7.55 -1.48
C LEU A 197 17.75 7.12 -1.60
N ASP A 198 18.20 6.83 -2.82
CA ASP A 198 19.56 6.45 -3.15
C ASP A 198 19.90 6.80 -4.62
N ARG A 199 21.07 6.38 -5.09
CA ARG A 199 21.54 6.66 -6.45
C ARG A 199 20.90 5.81 -7.54
N SER A 200 19.92 4.99 -7.24
CA SER A 200 19.22 4.19 -8.25
C SER A 200 18.42 5.01 -9.28
N ILE A 201 18.20 6.29 -9.00
CA ILE A 201 17.65 7.24 -9.97
C ILE A 201 18.57 7.42 -11.19
N ASP A 202 19.89 7.32 -11.03
CA ASP A 202 20.85 7.46 -12.12
C ASP A 202 20.65 6.35 -13.16
N LEU A 203 20.39 5.11 -12.70
CA LEU A 203 20.04 4.00 -13.58
C LEU A 203 18.71 4.22 -14.33
N LEU A 204 17.70 4.77 -13.66
CA LEU A 204 16.41 5.04 -14.32
C LEU A 204 16.55 6.12 -15.40
N ARG A 205 17.37 7.14 -15.16
CA ARG A 205 17.68 8.19 -16.15
C ARG A 205 18.43 7.65 -17.37
N GLU A 206 19.36 6.73 -17.15
CA GLU A 206 20.11 6.06 -18.25
C GLU A 206 19.17 5.19 -19.12
N LEU A 207 18.23 4.49 -18.49
CA LEU A 207 17.31 3.58 -19.17
C LEU A 207 16.10 4.30 -19.81
N GLY A 208 15.70 5.45 -19.27
CA GLY A 208 14.54 6.21 -19.74
C GLY A 208 14.78 6.94 -21.06
N GLY A 209 13.70 7.41 -21.68
CA GLY A 209 13.71 8.31 -22.83
C GLY A 209 13.71 9.79 -22.40
N ASP A 210 13.91 10.69 -23.36
CA ASP A 210 13.86 12.15 -23.13
C ASP A 210 12.45 12.64 -22.73
N ASN A 211 11.44 11.82 -22.96
CA ASN A 211 10.05 12.05 -22.59
C ASN A 211 9.71 11.59 -21.16
N VAL A 212 10.72 11.23 -20.34
CA VAL A 212 10.52 10.90 -18.92
C VAL A 212 10.87 12.09 -18.03
N GLU A 213 9.90 12.53 -17.26
CA GLU A 213 10.10 13.50 -16.18
C GLU A 213 10.23 12.80 -14.83
N TYR A 214 11.26 13.20 -14.08
CA TYR A 214 11.53 12.73 -12.72
C TYR A 214 11.36 13.90 -11.76
N THR A 215 10.22 14.00 -11.06
CA THR A 215 9.90 15.19 -10.24
C THR A 215 10.67 15.23 -8.92
N GLY A 216 11.09 14.07 -8.41
CA GLY A 216 11.55 13.97 -7.03
C GLY A 216 10.37 14.02 -6.05
N ARG A 217 10.64 14.43 -4.81
CA ARG A 217 9.61 14.63 -3.81
C ARG A 217 8.79 15.88 -4.16
N VAL A 218 7.48 15.72 -4.15
CA VAL A 218 6.51 16.81 -4.31
C VAL A 218 5.68 16.98 -3.03
N SER A 219 4.98 18.08 -2.89
CA SER A 219 3.95 18.28 -1.87
C SER A 219 2.69 17.46 -2.18
N ASP A 220 1.80 17.31 -1.20
CA ASP A 220 0.52 16.60 -1.40
C ASP A 220 -0.37 17.33 -2.43
N ASP A 221 -0.39 18.65 -2.43
CA ASP A 221 -1.11 19.46 -3.42
C ASP A 221 -0.56 19.26 -4.85
N GLU A 222 0.77 19.22 -5.00
CA GLU A 222 1.40 18.92 -6.29
C GLU A 222 1.14 17.48 -6.75
N LEU A 223 1.12 16.52 -5.83
CA LEU A 223 0.77 15.14 -6.14
C LEU A 223 -0.68 15.04 -6.62
N GLU A 224 -1.60 15.70 -5.92
CA GLU A 224 -3.00 15.81 -6.35
C GLU A 224 -3.11 16.42 -7.74
N ALA A 225 -2.37 17.48 -8.02
CA ALA A 225 -2.34 18.13 -9.34
C ALA A 225 -1.84 17.16 -10.43
N TRP A 226 -0.83 16.33 -10.14
CA TRP A 226 -0.36 15.29 -11.07
C TRP A 226 -1.44 14.24 -11.36
N TYR A 227 -2.12 13.73 -10.33
CA TYR A 227 -3.24 12.81 -10.52
C TYR A 227 -4.37 13.42 -11.36
N ARG A 228 -4.69 14.70 -11.17
CA ARG A 228 -5.74 15.39 -11.94
C ARG A 228 -5.36 15.61 -13.40
N ARG A 229 -4.09 15.81 -13.72
CA ARG A 229 -3.59 16.08 -15.08
C ARG A 229 -3.38 14.81 -15.89
N ALA A 230 -2.91 13.74 -15.27
CA ALA A 230 -2.55 12.52 -15.96
C ALA A 230 -3.78 11.79 -16.54
N SER A 231 -3.66 11.31 -17.77
CA SER A 231 -4.67 10.44 -18.40
C SER A 231 -4.55 9.00 -17.92
N VAL A 232 -3.33 8.50 -17.75
CA VAL A 232 -3.03 7.11 -17.44
C VAL A 232 -2.19 7.01 -16.18
N TYR A 233 -2.51 6.05 -15.33
CA TYR A 233 -1.67 5.69 -14.19
C TYR A 233 -1.09 4.30 -14.38
N VAL A 234 0.24 4.17 -14.34
CA VAL A 234 0.94 2.90 -14.54
C VAL A 234 1.46 2.35 -13.21
N GLN A 235 1.05 1.15 -12.83
CA GLN A 235 1.55 0.41 -11.67
C GLN A 235 2.10 -0.95 -12.12
N ALA A 236 3.33 -0.97 -12.61
CA ALA A 236 3.97 -2.16 -13.15
C ALA A 236 4.65 -3.03 -12.06
N SER A 237 4.02 -3.17 -10.90
CA SER A 237 4.60 -3.86 -9.74
C SER A 237 4.73 -5.37 -9.96
N ARG A 238 5.75 -5.99 -9.34
CA ARG A 238 5.89 -7.46 -9.20
C ARG A 238 5.28 -7.98 -7.90
N HIS A 239 5.03 -7.11 -6.96
CA HIS A 239 4.33 -7.40 -5.71
C HIS A 239 3.68 -6.13 -5.16
N GLU A 240 2.39 -6.24 -4.82
CA GLU A 240 1.63 -5.16 -4.20
C GLU A 240 0.63 -5.72 -3.19
N GLY A 241 0.65 -5.19 -1.96
CA GLY A 241 -0.26 -5.63 -0.89
C GLY A 241 -1.68 -5.05 -1.00
N PHE A 242 -1.81 -3.88 -1.64
CA PHE A 242 -3.09 -3.25 -1.99
C PHE A 242 -2.96 -2.41 -3.25
N GLY A 243 -2.22 -1.30 -3.23
CA GLY A 243 -2.08 -0.37 -4.35
C GLY A 243 -2.79 0.96 -4.11
N LEU A 244 -2.49 1.63 -2.98
CA LEU A 244 -3.10 2.91 -2.65
C LEU A 244 -2.91 3.96 -3.76
N ALA A 245 -1.70 4.06 -4.32
CA ALA A 245 -1.42 5.06 -5.35
C ALA A 245 -2.25 4.85 -6.64
N VAL A 246 -2.51 3.60 -7.06
CA VAL A 246 -3.41 3.36 -8.20
C VAL A 246 -4.86 3.67 -7.82
N ALA A 247 -5.29 3.39 -6.60
CA ALA A 247 -6.64 3.74 -6.15
C ALA A 247 -6.84 5.27 -6.08
N GLU A 248 -5.86 6.01 -5.56
CA GLU A 248 -5.85 7.49 -5.57
C GLU A 248 -5.92 8.04 -7.00
N ALA A 249 -5.11 7.50 -7.92
CA ALA A 249 -5.12 7.88 -9.32
C ALA A 249 -6.48 7.62 -9.99
N MET A 250 -7.10 6.46 -9.72
CA MET A 250 -8.44 6.13 -10.22
C MET A 250 -9.51 7.08 -9.65
N LEU A 251 -9.45 7.46 -8.38
CA LEU A 251 -10.32 8.50 -7.81
C LEU A 251 -10.18 9.84 -8.52
N ALA A 252 -8.98 10.19 -8.94
CA ALA A 252 -8.73 11.37 -9.77
C ALA A 252 -9.16 11.17 -11.24
N GLY A 253 -9.62 9.97 -11.64
CA GLY A 253 -10.07 9.65 -13.00
C GLY A 253 -8.95 9.25 -13.97
N CYS A 254 -7.77 8.86 -13.48
CA CYS A 254 -6.76 8.22 -14.32
C CYS A 254 -7.21 6.80 -14.70
N ILE A 255 -6.92 6.39 -15.93
CA ILE A 255 -7.15 5.01 -16.35
C ILE A 255 -5.96 4.15 -15.90
N PRO A 256 -6.17 3.07 -15.15
CA PRO A 256 -5.08 2.24 -14.67
C PRO A 256 -4.53 1.31 -15.75
N VAL A 257 -3.20 1.25 -15.83
CA VAL A 257 -2.43 0.19 -16.51
C VAL A 257 -1.62 -0.51 -15.43
N VAL A 258 -1.99 -1.72 -15.07
CA VAL A 258 -1.40 -2.43 -13.92
C VAL A 258 -0.95 -3.84 -14.31
N THR A 259 -0.04 -4.42 -13.54
CA THR A 259 0.22 -5.86 -13.63
C THR A 259 -0.81 -6.65 -12.81
N THR A 260 -0.95 -7.94 -13.09
CA THR A 260 -1.78 -8.86 -12.29
C THR A 260 -1.12 -9.25 -10.95
N ALA A 261 -0.07 -8.53 -10.53
CA ALA A 261 0.70 -8.85 -9.33
C ALA A 261 0.01 -8.40 -8.04
N GLY A 262 -0.08 -9.34 -7.10
CA GLY A 262 -0.59 -9.03 -5.78
C GLY A 262 -2.07 -8.68 -5.76
N ALA A 263 -2.40 -7.61 -5.06
CA ALA A 263 -3.78 -7.12 -4.92
C ALA A 263 -4.23 -6.15 -6.03
N LEU A 264 -3.41 -5.87 -7.04
CA LEU A 264 -3.77 -4.90 -8.08
C LEU A 264 -5.06 -5.28 -8.83
N PRO A 265 -5.29 -6.55 -9.24
CA PRO A 265 -6.55 -6.95 -9.85
C PRO A 265 -7.78 -6.74 -8.94
N GLU A 266 -7.60 -6.93 -7.62
CA GLU A 266 -8.65 -6.73 -6.64
C GLU A 266 -9.05 -5.24 -6.54
N VAL A 267 -8.09 -4.34 -6.69
CA VAL A 267 -8.33 -2.89 -6.63
C VAL A 267 -8.94 -2.37 -7.93
N VAL A 268 -8.33 -2.67 -9.07
CA VAL A 268 -8.78 -2.09 -10.36
C VAL A 268 -10.06 -2.76 -10.90
N GLY A 269 -10.33 -4.02 -10.54
CA GLY A 269 -11.47 -4.77 -11.07
C GLY A 269 -11.34 -4.98 -12.58
N ASP A 270 -12.36 -4.59 -13.31
CA ASP A 270 -12.43 -4.67 -14.77
C ASP A 270 -12.09 -3.34 -15.48
N VAL A 271 -11.53 -2.37 -14.74
CA VAL A 271 -11.19 -1.04 -15.27
C VAL A 271 -9.75 -1.00 -15.75
N GLY A 272 -9.51 -0.37 -16.90
CA GLY A 272 -8.19 -0.18 -17.49
C GLY A 272 -7.60 -1.45 -18.09
N VAL A 273 -6.28 -1.58 -18.05
CA VAL A 273 -5.55 -2.70 -18.65
C VAL A 273 -4.74 -3.45 -17.60
N GLN A 274 -4.85 -4.77 -17.60
CA GLN A 274 -4.06 -5.65 -16.74
C GLN A 274 -3.03 -6.43 -17.57
N LEU A 275 -1.77 -6.38 -17.17
CA LEU A 275 -0.63 -7.03 -17.80
C LEU A 275 -0.14 -8.19 -16.94
N ASP A 276 0.27 -9.29 -17.54
CA ASP A 276 0.77 -10.45 -16.79
C ASP A 276 2.07 -10.15 -16.04
N ARG A 277 2.89 -9.27 -16.60
CA ARG A 277 4.21 -8.91 -16.06
C ARG A 277 4.61 -7.48 -16.45
N PRO A 278 5.60 -6.88 -15.76
CA PRO A 278 6.14 -5.56 -16.12
C PRO A 278 7.02 -5.66 -17.36
N ASP A 279 6.42 -5.63 -18.53
CA ASP A 279 7.05 -5.67 -19.85
C ASP A 279 6.98 -4.28 -20.50
N PRO A 280 8.11 -3.68 -20.95
CA PRO A 280 8.12 -2.32 -21.49
C PRO A 280 7.25 -2.16 -22.75
N GLU A 281 7.24 -3.13 -23.66
CA GLU A 281 6.44 -3.08 -24.90
C GLU A 281 4.96 -3.14 -24.55
N ALA A 282 4.58 -4.11 -23.72
CA ALA A 282 3.19 -4.23 -23.27
C ALA A 282 2.69 -3.00 -22.51
N ILE A 283 3.55 -2.35 -21.69
CA ILE A 283 3.21 -1.09 -21.00
C ILE A 283 2.98 0.02 -22.02
N ALA A 284 3.88 0.19 -23.00
CA ALA A 284 3.76 1.25 -24.02
C ALA A 284 2.47 1.09 -24.83
N ASP A 285 2.17 -0.13 -25.27
CA ASP A 285 0.95 -0.45 -26.04
C ASP A 285 -0.32 -0.25 -25.20
N ALA A 286 -0.33 -0.70 -23.94
CA ALA A 286 -1.45 -0.49 -23.05
C ALA A 286 -1.69 1.00 -22.76
N VAL A 287 -0.63 1.78 -22.56
CA VAL A 287 -0.73 3.24 -22.35
C VAL A 287 -1.38 3.89 -23.58
N ARG A 288 -0.92 3.58 -24.80
CA ARG A 288 -1.52 4.11 -26.06
C ARG A 288 -3.00 3.76 -26.18
N ALA A 289 -3.33 2.51 -25.88
CA ALA A 289 -4.71 2.02 -26.00
C ALA A 289 -5.71 2.79 -25.13
N VAL A 290 -5.27 3.29 -23.96
CA VAL A 290 -6.16 3.98 -23.00
C VAL A 290 -5.93 5.48 -22.92
N LEU A 291 -4.95 6.02 -23.63
CA LEU A 291 -4.57 7.44 -23.55
C LEU A 291 -5.73 8.38 -23.89
N GLY A 292 -6.55 8.01 -24.89
CA GLY A 292 -7.72 8.75 -25.34
C GLY A 292 -9.03 8.37 -24.65
N ALA A 293 -8.99 7.69 -23.50
CA ALA A 293 -10.17 7.28 -22.76
C ALA A 293 -11.08 8.48 -22.43
N GLY A 294 -12.37 8.33 -22.71
CA GLY A 294 -13.37 9.38 -22.55
C GLY A 294 -13.82 9.60 -21.11
N GLY A 295 -14.77 10.50 -20.92
CA GLY A 295 -15.32 10.82 -19.59
C GLY A 295 -16.00 9.63 -18.91
N GLU A 296 -16.61 8.72 -19.68
CA GLU A 296 -17.29 7.53 -19.16
C GLU A 296 -16.31 6.54 -18.51
N GLU A 297 -15.20 6.21 -19.18
CA GLU A 297 -14.18 5.32 -18.63
C GLU A 297 -13.53 5.90 -17.39
N ARG A 298 -13.30 7.22 -17.38
CA ARG A 298 -12.76 7.94 -16.20
C ARG A 298 -13.74 7.93 -15.04
N ALA A 299 -15.03 8.10 -15.31
CA ALA A 299 -16.08 8.00 -14.29
C ALA A 299 -16.15 6.57 -13.72
N ARG A 300 -16.05 5.53 -14.57
CA ARG A 300 -15.99 4.14 -14.12
C ARG A 300 -14.77 3.87 -13.22
N ALA A 301 -13.60 4.40 -13.59
CA ALA A 301 -12.39 4.27 -12.76
C ALA A 301 -12.62 4.85 -11.36
N ARG A 302 -13.18 6.06 -11.29
CA ARG A 302 -13.49 6.72 -10.02
C ARG A 302 -14.53 5.95 -9.22
N GLU A 303 -15.64 5.59 -9.83
CA GLU A 303 -16.76 4.93 -9.15
C GLU A 303 -16.34 3.57 -8.58
N ARG A 304 -15.48 2.82 -9.28
CA ARG A 304 -14.88 1.59 -8.77
C ARG A 304 -14.28 1.76 -7.37
N ILE A 305 -13.53 2.83 -7.15
CA ILE A 305 -12.88 3.06 -5.86
C ILE A 305 -13.88 3.60 -4.83
N ARG A 306 -14.79 4.49 -5.23
CA ARG A 306 -15.82 5.06 -4.34
C ARG A 306 -16.76 4.00 -3.80
N GLU A 307 -17.14 3.02 -4.61
CA GLU A 307 -18.05 1.94 -4.21
C GLU A 307 -17.37 0.89 -3.32
N HIS A 308 -16.12 0.52 -3.63
CA HIS A 308 -15.50 -0.65 -3.01
C HIS A 308 -14.52 -0.30 -1.89
N PHE A 309 -13.91 0.88 -1.95
CA PHE A 309 -12.83 1.27 -1.04
C PHE A 309 -13.02 2.64 -0.38
N PRO A 310 -14.25 3.09 -0.06
CA PRO A 310 -14.44 4.35 0.64
C PRO A 310 -13.91 4.25 2.08
N LEU A 311 -13.58 5.41 2.65
CA LEU A 311 -13.05 5.49 4.02
C LEU A 311 -13.99 4.89 5.06
N ASP A 312 -15.31 4.98 4.84
CA ASP A 312 -16.34 4.44 5.75
C ASP A 312 -16.31 2.91 5.84
N VAL A 313 -15.97 2.22 4.75
CA VAL A 313 -15.80 0.75 4.76
C VAL A 313 -14.58 0.36 5.62
N ARG A 314 -13.48 1.11 5.52
CA ARG A 314 -12.32 0.91 6.39
C ARG A 314 -12.69 1.16 7.85
N ARG A 315 -13.36 2.29 8.14
CA ARG A 315 -13.84 2.64 9.49
C ARG A 315 -14.68 1.52 10.09
N ALA A 316 -15.73 1.10 9.40
CA ALA A 316 -16.63 0.05 9.85
C ALA A 316 -15.87 -1.28 10.09
N GLY A 317 -14.95 -1.63 9.20
CA GLY A 317 -14.14 -2.84 9.32
C GLY A 317 -13.20 -2.83 10.53
N LEU A 318 -12.54 -1.70 10.81
CA LEU A 318 -11.67 -1.53 11.98
C LEU A 318 -12.48 -1.57 13.29
N VAL A 319 -13.59 -0.85 13.33
CA VAL A 319 -14.50 -0.85 14.49
C VAL A 319 -14.97 -2.26 14.80
N ALA A 320 -15.49 -2.97 13.80
CA ALA A 320 -15.98 -4.32 14.00
C ALA A 320 -14.87 -5.30 14.44
N ALA A 321 -13.64 -5.14 13.92
CA ALA A 321 -12.51 -5.98 14.31
C ALA A 321 -12.05 -5.73 15.77
N VAL A 322 -12.14 -4.51 16.26
CA VAL A 322 -11.83 -4.16 17.65
C VAL A 322 -12.93 -4.66 18.58
N GLU A 323 -14.19 -4.43 18.25
CA GLU A 323 -15.34 -4.84 19.08
C GLU A 323 -15.45 -6.36 19.24
N GLU A 324 -15.20 -7.13 18.16
CA GLU A 324 -15.15 -8.60 18.20
C GLU A 324 -14.14 -9.16 19.22
N LEU A 325 -13.09 -8.41 19.51
CA LEU A 325 -12.05 -8.84 20.46
C LEU A 325 -12.36 -8.46 21.91
N LEU A 326 -13.34 -7.61 22.13
CA LEU A 326 -13.69 -7.06 23.45
C LEU A 326 -15.00 -7.65 24.01
N GLY A 327 -15.86 -8.16 23.12
CA GLY A 327 -17.11 -8.85 23.49
C GLY A 327 -16.90 -10.30 23.76
#